data_70669aad77b81da8ee63a1c81a32d8ce
#
_entry.id   70669aad77b81da8ee63a1c81a32d8ce
#
_cell.length_a   1.000
_cell.length_b   1.000
_cell.length_c   1.000
_cell.angle_alpha   90.00
_cell.angle_beta   90.00
_cell.angle_gamma   90.00
#
_symmetry.space_group_name_H-M   'P 1'
#
loop_
_entity.id
_entity.type
_entity.pdbx_description
1 polymer ?
#
loop_
_entity_poly.entity_id
_entity_poly.type
_entity_poly.pdbx_seq_one_letter_code
_entity_poly.pdbx_strand_id
1 'polypeptide(L)'
;LSSLKPREKAKLLGYVPQNVFFPSGSAFDAVLLGRRPYIRWGVTENDLSVVEKLFKDLSVEDFAMRNVDSLSGGEKQKIAIARALAQEPQVLLFDELTSNLDVKNQADVLSFIKKLTVDKNVITVAIVHDLSLALRFADDIAFMKDGKILRQCPADCVTAQDFKDTFDVNADVVEINGKKTIIYED
;
A
#
# COMPACT_ATOMS: atom_id res chain seq x y z
N LEU A 1 9.19 18.02 4.49
CA LEU A 1 7.79 17.76 4.88
C LEU A 1 7.33 18.57 6.11
N SER A 2 8.21 18.83 7.10
CA SER A 2 7.86 19.56 8.33
C SER A 2 7.33 20.99 8.07
N SER A 3 7.78 21.64 7.01
CA SER A 3 7.40 23.02 6.63
C SER A 3 6.09 23.14 5.85
N LEU A 4 5.55 22.02 5.32
CA LEU A 4 4.35 22.02 4.50
C LEU A 4 3.08 22.09 5.36
N LYS A 5 2.06 22.84 4.88
CA LYS A 5 0.73 22.86 5.50
C LYS A 5 0.08 21.47 5.41
N PRO A 6 -0.82 21.12 6.35
CA PRO A 6 -1.48 19.80 6.35
C PRO A 6 -2.13 19.44 5.01
N ARG A 7 -2.76 20.39 4.35
CA ARG A 7 -3.41 20.21 3.05
C ARG A 7 -2.42 19.91 1.91
N GLU A 8 -1.24 20.51 1.94
CA GLU A 8 -0.17 20.27 0.96
C GLU A 8 0.44 18.89 1.18
N LYS A 9 0.65 18.50 2.44
CA LYS A 9 1.09 17.14 2.79
C LYS A 9 0.11 16.09 2.28
N ALA A 10 -1.19 16.31 2.49
CA ALA A 10 -2.24 15.39 2.06
C ALA A 10 -2.35 15.25 0.53
N LYS A 11 -1.83 16.19 -0.26
CA LYS A 11 -1.71 16.07 -1.71
C LYS A 11 -0.46 15.31 -2.16
N LEU A 12 0.56 15.24 -1.30
CA LEU A 12 1.81 14.57 -1.63
C LEU A 12 1.82 13.11 -1.14
N LEU A 13 1.17 12.85 0.00
CA LEU A 13 1.22 11.57 0.69
C LEU A 13 -0.18 10.97 0.78
N GLY A 14 -0.38 9.80 0.19
CA GLY A 14 -1.49 8.92 0.47
C GLY A 14 -1.08 7.90 1.55
N TYR A 15 -1.96 7.65 2.51
CA TYR A 15 -1.70 6.70 3.59
C TYR A 15 -2.83 5.69 3.70
N VAL A 16 -2.49 4.42 3.72
CA VAL A 16 -3.39 3.30 3.95
C VAL A 16 -2.98 2.61 5.24
N PRO A 17 -3.74 2.78 6.34
CA PRO A 17 -3.43 2.15 7.62
C PRO A 17 -3.74 0.65 7.61
N GLN A 18 -3.16 -0.10 8.53
CA GLN A 18 -3.43 -1.51 8.77
C GLN A 18 -4.92 -1.78 9.00
N ASN A 19 -5.54 -1.01 9.89
CA ASN A 19 -6.97 -1.07 10.17
C ASN A 19 -7.69 0.08 9.49
N VAL A 20 -8.49 -0.25 8.49
CA VAL A 20 -9.23 0.76 7.72
C VAL A 20 -10.58 1.01 8.34
N PHE A 21 -10.83 2.26 8.74
CA PHE A 21 -12.13 2.72 9.16
C PHE A 21 -12.76 3.61 8.08
N PHE A 22 -14.03 3.35 7.82
CA PHE A 22 -14.83 4.20 6.97
C PHE A 22 -16.01 4.74 7.78
N PRO A 23 -16.43 5.99 7.56
CA PRO A 23 -17.75 6.44 8.00
C PRO A 23 -18.82 5.60 7.31
N SER A 24 -19.96 5.39 7.97
CA SER A 24 -21.09 4.71 7.35
C SER A 24 -21.53 5.46 6.08
N GLY A 25 -21.76 4.71 4.99
CA GLY A 25 -22.12 5.27 3.70
C GLY A 25 -21.69 4.37 2.54
N SER A 26 -21.80 4.88 1.32
CA SER A 26 -21.39 4.14 0.13
C SER A 26 -19.88 4.07 0.00
N ALA A 27 -19.37 3.05 -0.71
CA ALA A 27 -17.96 2.96 -1.07
C ALA A 27 -17.52 4.18 -1.90
N PHE A 28 -18.42 4.73 -2.73
CA PHE A 28 -18.17 5.93 -3.50
C PHE A 28 -17.89 7.14 -2.59
N ASP A 29 -18.75 7.36 -1.58
CA ASP A 29 -18.54 8.45 -0.60
C ASP A 29 -17.24 8.27 0.17
N ALA A 30 -16.91 7.03 0.54
CA ALA A 30 -15.66 6.73 1.24
C ALA A 30 -14.43 7.09 0.40
N VAL A 31 -14.44 6.84 -0.91
CA VAL A 31 -13.34 7.23 -1.82
C VAL A 31 -13.34 8.74 -2.06
N LEU A 32 -14.53 9.36 -2.17
CA LEU A 32 -14.67 10.80 -2.37
C LEU A 32 -14.06 11.60 -1.20
N LEU A 33 -14.04 11.06 0.00
CA LEU A 33 -13.32 11.67 1.14
C LEU A 33 -11.82 11.88 0.84
N GLY A 34 -11.21 11.06 -0.03
CA GLY A 34 -9.85 11.27 -0.49
C GLY A 34 -9.66 12.59 -1.25
N ARG A 35 -10.73 13.17 -1.81
CA ARG A 35 -10.67 14.47 -2.50
C ARG A 35 -10.63 15.66 -1.55
N ARG A 36 -10.80 15.48 -0.23
CA ARG A 36 -10.79 16.59 0.75
C ARG A 36 -9.65 17.61 0.58
N PRO A 37 -8.43 17.24 0.23
CA PRO A 37 -7.36 18.22 -0.04
C PRO A 37 -7.64 19.16 -1.22
N TYR A 38 -8.59 18.84 -2.09
CA TYR A 38 -8.96 19.64 -3.26
C TYR A 38 -10.25 20.43 -3.06
N ILE A 39 -11.19 19.91 -2.28
CA ILE A 39 -12.49 20.54 -2.00
C ILE A 39 -12.30 21.80 -1.16
N ARG A 40 -12.88 22.93 -1.64
CA ARG A 40 -12.89 24.21 -0.92
C ARG A 40 -14.29 24.57 -0.42
N TRP A 41 -15.24 24.71 -1.35
CA TRP A 41 -16.61 25.17 -1.09
C TRP A 41 -17.65 24.07 -1.31
N GLY A 42 -17.30 23.00 -2.00
CA GLY A 42 -18.15 21.86 -2.31
C GLY A 42 -17.44 20.89 -3.24
N VAL A 43 -18.04 19.73 -3.43
CA VAL A 43 -17.60 18.72 -4.38
C VAL A 43 -17.84 19.25 -5.80
N THR A 44 -16.85 19.08 -6.68
CA THR A 44 -16.91 19.50 -8.08
C THR A 44 -17.11 18.29 -8.99
N GLU A 45 -17.53 18.53 -10.25
CA GLU A 45 -17.61 17.46 -11.28
C GLU A 45 -16.24 16.79 -11.49
N ASN A 46 -15.15 17.53 -11.39
CA ASN A 46 -13.80 16.96 -11.48
C ASN A 46 -13.52 15.99 -10.33
N ASP A 47 -13.97 16.29 -9.10
CA ASP A 47 -13.78 15.37 -7.97
C ASP A 47 -14.56 14.06 -8.18
N LEU A 48 -15.77 14.14 -8.69
CA LEU A 48 -16.58 12.97 -9.03
C LEU A 48 -15.93 12.14 -10.15
N SER A 49 -15.49 12.80 -11.21
CA SER A 49 -14.81 12.15 -12.36
C SER A 49 -13.54 11.41 -11.93
N VAL A 50 -12.74 11.99 -11.03
CA VAL A 50 -11.54 11.31 -10.49
C VAL A 50 -11.93 10.04 -9.73
N VAL A 51 -12.98 10.09 -8.91
CA VAL A 51 -13.46 8.93 -8.16
C VAL A 51 -14.00 7.85 -9.09
N GLU A 52 -14.85 8.21 -10.06
CA GLU A 52 -15.38 7.28 -11.04
C GLU A 52 -14.28 6.57 -11.83
N LYS A 53 -13.26 7.33 -12.25
CA LYS A 53 -12.10 6.78 -12.94
C LYS A 53 -11.35 5.77 -12.06
N LEU A 54 -11.16 6.06 -10.78
CA LEU A 54 -10.50 5.14 -9.85
C LEU A 54 -11.29 3.85 -9.66
N PHE A 55 -12.61 3.91 -9.58
CA PHE A 55 -13.44 2.70 -9.52
C PHE A 55 -13.23 1.81 -10.75
N LYS A 56 -13.17 2.39 -11.95
CA LYS A 56 -12.88 1.67 -13.19
C LYS A 56 -11.45 1.11 -13.22
N ASP A 57 -10.46 1.95 -12.91
CA ASP A 57 -9.04 1.55 -12.94
C ASP A 57 -8.72 0.40 -11.98
N LEU A 58 -9.44 0.31 -10.86
CA LEU A 58 -9.30 -0.72 -9.84
C LEU A 58 -10.25 -1.91 -10.01
N SER A 59 -11.13 -1.86 -11.03
CA SER A 59 -12.17 -2.88 -11.28
C SER A 59 -13.02 -3.14 -10.03
N VAL A 60 -13.56 -2.08 -9.45
CA VAL A 60 -14.41 -2.12 -8.24
C VAL A 60 -15.72 -1.36 -8.41
N GLU A 61 -16.16 -1.14 -9.65
CA GLU A 61 -17.38 -0.39 -9.98
C GLU A 61 -18.62 -0.96 -9.28
N ASP A 62 -18.71 -2.29 -9.19
CA ASP A 62 -19.82 -3.00 -8.54
C ASP A 62 -19.97 -2.68 -7.05
N PHE A 63 -18.92 -2.12 -6.46
CA PHE A 63 -18.93 -1.75 -5.04
C PHE A 63 -19.36 -0.31 -4.79
N ALA A 64 -19.39 0.53 -5.83
CA ALA A 64 -19.54 1.98 -5.69
C ALA A 64 -20.73 2.38 -4.80
N MET A 65 -21.88 1.78 -5.01
CA MET A 65 -23.13 2.09 -4.28
C MET A 65 -23.36 1.18 -3.06
N ARG A 66 -22.49 0.19 -2.82
CA ARG A 66 -22.62 -0.68 -1.65
C ARG A 66 -22.20 0.05 -0.40
N ASN A 67 -22.87 -0.26 0.72
CA ASN A 67 -22.43 0.23 2.03
C ASN A 67 -21.08 -0.39 2.39
N VAL A 68 -20.13 0.44 2.82
CA VAL A 68 -18.77 0.00 3.19
C VAL A 68 -18.78 -1.07 4.29
N ASP A 69 -19.78 -1.06 5.17
CA ASP A 69 -19.90 -2.05 6.24
C ASP A 69 -20.20 -3.45 5.71
N SER A 70 -20.86 -3.55 4.54
CA SER A 70 -21.21 -4.82 3.88
C SER A 70 -20.07 -5.41 3.04
N LEU A 71 -18.96 -4.71 2.89
CA LEU A 71 -17.82 -5.16 2.11
C LEU A 71 -16.96 -6.16 2.90
N SER A 72 -16.43 -7.16 2.21
CA SER A 72 -15.39 -8.06 2.74
C SER A 72 -14.09 -7.31 3.06
N GLY A 73 -13.19 -7.93 3.83
CA GLY A 73 -11.91 -7.32 4.18
C GLY A 73 -11.08 -6.91 2.96
N GLY A 74 -10.99 -7.77 1.93
CA GLY A 74 -10.26 -7.48 0.70
C GLY A 74 -10.92 -6.38 -0.16
N GLU A 75 -12.27 -6.32 -0.20
CA GLU A 75 -13.01 -5.24 -0.85
C GLU A 75 -12.78 -3.91 -0.12
N LYS A 76 -12.86 -3.90 1.21
CA LYS A 76 -12.55 -2.72 2.05
C LYS A 76 -11.14 -2.22 1.79
N GLN A 77 -10.18 -3.11 1.62
CA GLN A 77 -8.80 -2.74 1.35
C GLN A 77 -8.65 -2.06 -0.02
N LYS A 78 -9.30 -2.58 -1.07
CA LYS A 78 -9.33 -1.93 -2.39
C LYS A 78 -9.95 -0.52 -2.31
N ILE A 79 -11.03 -0.35 -1.55
CA ILE A 79 -11.66 0.96 -1.33
C ILE A 79 -10.73 1.91 -0.56
N ALA A 80 -9.96 1.40 0.42
CA ALA A 80 -8.97 2.21 1.13
C ALA A 80 -7.83 2.69 0.21
N ILE A 81 -7.36 1.81 -0.67
CA ILE A 81 -6.38 2.16 -1.70
C ILE A 81 -6.97 3.21 -2.67
N ALA A 82 -8.20 3.01 -3.15
CA ALA A 82 -8.89 3.99 -3.98
C ALA A 82 -8.99 5.36 -3.30
N ARG A 83 -9.35 5.39 -2.01
CA ARG A 83 -9.40 6.62 -1.21
C ARG A 83 -8.05 7.33 -1.11
N ALA A 84 -6.97 6.58 -0.91
CA ALA A 84 -5.62 7.14 -0.86
C ALA A 84 -5.20 7.69 -2.23
N LEU A 85 -5.50 6.97 -3.32
CA LEU A 85 -5.24 7.40 -4.69
C LEU A 85 -6.06 8.62 -5.12
N ALA A 86 -7.27 8.79 -4.57
CA ALA A 86 -8.09 9.97 -4.85
C ALA A 86 -7.43 11.28 -4.39
N GLN A 87 -6.43 11.22 -3.53
CA GLN A 87 -5.57 12.37 -3.20
C GLN A 87 -4.57 12.71 -4.31
N GLU A 88 -4.47 11.90 -5.36
CA GLU A 88 -3.47 12.04 -6.43
C GLU A 88 -2.04 12.21 -5.84
N PRO A 89 -1.62 11.32 -4.93
CA PRO A 89 -0.37 11.46 -4.19
C PRO A 89 0.84 11.16 -5.08
N GLN A 90 2.00 11.68 -4.68
CA GLN A 90 3.29 11.29 -5.26
C GLN A 90 3.89 10.07 -4.54
N VAL A 91 3.53 9.88 -3.26
CA VAL A 91 3.99 8.78 -2.43
C VAL A 91 2.80 8.11 -1.75
N LEU A 92 2.72 6.79 -1.85
CA LEU A 92 1.77 5.95 -1.12
C LEU A 92 2.49 5.23 0.01
N LEU A 93 1.97 5.37 1.21
CA LEU A 93 2.45 4.69 2.40
C LEU A 93 1.43 3.63 2.80
N PHE A 94 1.90 2.40 2.95
CA PHE A 94 1.09 1.28 3.38
C PHE A 94 1.61 0.72 4.71
N ASP A 95 0.72 0.64 5.68
CA ASP A 95 1.01 0.10 6.99
C ASP A 95 0.43 -1.30 7.10
N GLU A 96 1.28 -2.32 7.07
CA GLU A 96 0.93 -3.74 7.23
C GLU A 96 -0.25 -4.25 6.37
N LEU A 97 -0.19 -4.01 5.07
CA LEU A 97 -1.27 -4.38 4.12
C LEU A 97 -1.68 -5.86 4.13
N THR A 98 -0.80 -6.73 4.58
CA THR A 98 -0.96 -8.18 4.40
C THR A 98 -1.27 -8.93 5.70
N SER A 99 -1.24 -8.27 6.86
CA SER A 99 -1.30 -8.91 8.18
C SER A 99 -2.58 -9.73 8.46
N ASN A 100 -3.69 -9.42 7.79
CA ASN A 100 -4.98 -10.09 8.00
C ASN A 100 -5.48 -10.86 6.76
N LEU A 101 -4.59 -11.13 5.80
CA LEU A 101 -4.92 -11.80 4.55
C LEU A 101 -4.33 -13.20 4.50
N ASP A 102 -5.02 -14.14 3.88
CA ASP A 102 -4.44 -15.43 3.53
C ASP A 102 -3.33 -15.28 2.46
N VAL A 103 -2.49 -16.29 2.32
CA VAL A 103 -1.29 -16.28 1.45
C VAL A 103 -1.62 -15.88 0.00
N LYS A 104 -2.75 -16.35 -0.54
CA LYS A 104 -3.18 -16.00 -1.89
C LYS A 104 -3.53 -14.52 -2.00
N ASN A 105 -4.35 -14.03 -1.10
CA ASN A 105 -4.77 -12.64 -1.08
C ASN A 105 -3.60 -11.67 -0.82
N GLN A 106 -2.60 -12.07 0.00
CA GLN A 106 -1.37 -11.29 0.18
C GLN A 106 -0.62 -11.09 -1.13
N ALA A 107 -0.38 -12.16 -1.88
CA ALA A 107 0.31 -12.09 -3.16
C ALA A 107 -0.47 -11.26 -4.20
N ASP A 108 -1.79 -11.42 -4.24
CA ASP A 108 -2.66 -10.68 -5.16
C ASP A 108 -2.63 -9.18 -4.86
N VAL A 109 -2.70 -8.78 -3.60
CA VAL A 109 -2.63 -7.36 -3.17
C VAL A 109 -1.27 -6.76 -3.50
N LEU A 110 -0.16 -7.43 -3.21
CA LEU A 110 1.17 -6.91 -3.53
C LEU A 110 1.42 -6.80 -5.03
N SER A 111 0.96 -7.79 -5.81
CA SER A 111 1.00 -7.73 -7.29
C SER A 111 0.19 -6.54 -7.81
N PHE A 112 -1.00 -6.33 -7.27
CA PHE A 112 -1.86 -5.20 -7.60
C PHE A 112 -1.17 -3.86 -7.28
N ILE A 113 -0.56 -3.72 -6.10
CA ILE A 113 0.16 -2.51 -5.70
C ILE A 113 1.36 -2.26 -6.61
N LYS A 114 2.14 -3.30 -6.93
CA LYS A 114 3.28 -3.16 -7.84
C LYS A 114 2.84 -2.65 -9.21
N LYS A 115 1.79 -3.23 -9.78
CA LYS A 115 1.21 -2.75 -11.04
C LYS A 115 0.74 -1.30 -10.93
N LEU A 116 0.00 -0.97 -9.88
CA LEU A 116 -0.51 0.37 -9.62
C LEU A 116 0.60 1.41 -9.48
N THR A 117 1.70 1.06 -8.80
CA THR A 117 2.89 1.90 -8.64
C THR A 117 3.44 2.32 -10.01
N VAL A 118 3.55 1.37 -10.93
CA VAL A 118 4.02 1.63 -12.31
C VAL A 118 2.99 2.43 -13.11
N ASP A 119 1.73 1.98 -13.13
CA ASP A 119 0.66 2.57 -13.95
C ASP A 119 0.35 4.02 -13.53
N LYS A 120 0.47 4.34 -12.26
CA LYS A 120 0.20 5.70 -11.72
C LYS A 120 1.46 6.54 -11.52
N ASN A 121 2.64 5.99 -11.78
CA ASN A 121 3.93 6.64 -11.57
C ASN A 121 4.06 7.27 -10.18
N VAL A 122 3.75 6.49 -9.13
CA VAL A 122 3.84 6.87 -7.73
C VAL A 122 4.94 6.09 -7.02
N ILE A 123 5.56 6.68 -6.01
CA ILE A 123 6.49 5.97 -5.12
C ILE A 123 5.65 5.23 -4.08
N THR A 124 5.88 3.94 -3.91
CA THR A 124 5.19 3.14 -2.90
C THR A 124 6.16 2.69 -1.82
N VAL A 125 5.80 2.94 -0.57
CA VAL A 125 6.49 2.43 0.62
C VAL A 125 5.52 1.59 1.42
N ALA A 126 5.89 0.33 1.67
CA ALA A 126 5.04 -0.61 2.41
C ALA A 126 5.82 -1.28 3.54
N ILE A 127 5.18 -1.40 4.70
CA ILE A 127 5.65 -2.28 5.78
C ILE A 127 5.16 -3.68 5.47
N VAL A 128 6.09 -4.62 5.36
CA VAL A 128 5.82 -6.02 5.05
C VAL A 128 6.54 -6.90 6.07
N HIS A 129 5.82 -7.80 6.74
CA HIS A 129 6.39 -8.72 7.73
C HIS A 129 6.89 -10.03 7.10
N ASP A 130 6.29 -10.46 6.00
CA ASP A 130 6.75 -11.63 5.27
C ASP A 130 7.96 -11.26 4.41
N LEU A 131 9.12 -11.76 4.82
CA LEU A 131 10.39 -11.46 4.20
C LEU A 131 10.49 -12.03 2.77
N SER A 132 9.87 -13.18 2.50
CA SER A 132 9.82 -13.77 1.16
C SER A 132 8.96 -12.95 0.22
N LEU A 133 7.83 -12.42 0.71
CA LEU A 133 7.01 -11.49 -0.07
C LEU A 133 7.73 -10.17 -0.31
N ALA A 134 8.46 -9.63 0.69
CA ALA A 134 9.26 -8.44 0.50
C ALA A 134 10.30 -8.62 -0.61
N LEU A 135 11.09 -9.70 -0.57
CA LEU A 135 12.08 -10.02 -1.61
C LEU A 135 11.47 -10.20 -3.01
N ARG A 136 10.25 -10.70 -3.07
CA ARG A 136 9.57 -10.99 -4.35
C ARG A 136 8.98 -9.74 -5.02
N PHE A 137 8.49 -8.78 -4.24
CA PHE A 137 7.67 -7.67 -4.75
C PHE A 137 8.34 -6.31 -4.67
N ALA A 138 9.27 -6.09 -3.74
CA ALA A 138 9.96 -4.82 -3.60
C ALA A 138 11.05 -4.66 -4.68
N ASP A 139 11.31 -3.41 -5.06
CA ASP A 139 12.47 -3.02 -5.85
C ASP A 139 13.66 -2.73 -4.92
N ASP A 140 13.40 -2.01 -3.82
CA ASP A 140 14.34 -1.72 -2.74
C ASP A 140 13.79 -2.19 -1.39
N ILE A 141 14.68 -2.62 -0.49
CA ILE A 141 14.33 -3.02 0.88
C ILE A 141 15.11 -2.16 1.87
N ALA A 142 14.39 -1.63 2.87
CA ALA A 142 14.99 -0.95 4.01
C ALA A 142 14.80 -1.80 5.27
N PHE A 143 15.91 -2.23 5.86
CA PHE A 143 15.95 -2.95 7.13
C PHE A 143 15.93 -1.97 8.27
N MET A 144 14.99 -2.15 9.20
CA MET A 144 14.75 -1.21 10.28
C MET A 144 14.77 -1.92 11.63
N LYS A 145 15.51 -1.37 12.60
CA LYS A 145 15.61 -1.85 13.98
C LYS A 145 15.69 -0.67 14.93
N ASP A 146 14.97 -0.72 16.02
CA ASP A 146 14.97 0.30 17.08
C ASP A 146 14.74 1.74 16.54
N GLY A 147 13.86 1.89 15.56
CA GLY A 147 13.53 3.18 14.96
C GLY A 147 14.59 3.74 14.00
N LYS A 148 15.61 2.94 13.62
CA LYS A 148 16.68 3.35 12.71
C LYS A 148 16.72 2.42 11.49
N ILE A 149 17.01 3.00 10.33
CA ILE A 149 17.35 2.23 9.14
C ILE A 149 18.80 1.77 9.29
N LEU A 150 19.01 0.45 9.38
CA LEU A 150 20.32 -0.17 9.45
C LEU A 150 20.96 -0.26 8.06
N ARG A 151 20.16 -0.67 7.07
CA ARG A 151 20.58 -0.81 5.68
C ARG A 151 19.40 -0.56 4.75
N GLN A 152 19.70 0.00 3.58
CA GLN A 152 18.79 0.06 2.44
C GLN A 152 19.55 -0.43 1.21
N CYS A 153 18.94 -1.32 0.44
CA CYS A 153 19.54 -1.87 -0.77
C CYS A 153 18.45 -2.38 -1.74
N PRO A 154 18.78 -2.53 -3.03
CA PRO A 154 17.95 -3.29 -3.97
C PRO A 154 17.64 -4.68 -3.44
N ALA A 155 16.44 -5.20 -3.75
CA ALA A 155 16.00 -6.50 -3.23
C ALA A 155 16.92 -7.66 -3.68
N ASP A 156 17.58 -7.53 -4.83
CA ASP A 156 18.57 -8.50 -5.33
C ASP A 156 19.92 -8.46 -4.61
N CYS A 157 20.19 -7.40 -3.84
CA CYS A 157 21.40 -7.23 -3.04
C CYS A 157 21.24 -7.64 -1.57
N VAL A 158 20.07 -8.15 -1.18
CA VAL A 158 19.81 -8.64 0.18
C VAL A 158 20.59 -9.93 0.45
N THR A 159 21.15 -10.02 1.65
CA THR A 159 22.01 -11.12 2.12
C THR A 159 21.48 -11.72 3.42
N ALA A 160 21.96 -12.92 3.78
CA ALA A 160 21.68 -13.57 5.07
C ALA A 160 22.07 -12.66 6.28
N GLN A 161 23.16 -11.91 6.15
CA GLN A 161 23.63 -11.01 7.23
C GLN A 161 22.62 -9.91 7.55
N ASP A 162 21.85 -9.42 6.57
CA ASP A 162 20.83 -8.40 6.80
C ASP A 162 19.72 -8.88 7.73
N PHE A 163 19.35 -10.16 7.63
CA PHE A 163 18.37 -10.77 8.53
C PHE A 163 18.94 -11.02 9.92
N LYS A 164 20.21 -11.46 10.00
CA LYS A 164 20.89 -11.64 11.27
C LYS A 164 20.99 -10.33 12.05
N ASP A 165 21.42 -9.25 11.40
CA ASP A 165 21.61 -7.95 12.05
C ASP A 165 20.28 -7.32 12.48
N THR A 166 19.23 -7.51 11.68
CA THR A 166 17.95 -6.85 11.91
C THR A 166 17.07 -7.64 12.89
N PHE A 167 16.92 -8.93 12.65
CA PHE A 167 15.91 -9.77 13.33
C PHE A 167 16.54 -10.82 14.25
N ASP A 168 17.87 -10.94 14.28
CA ASP A 168 18.61 -12.00 14.97
C ASP A 168 18.21 -13.42 14.52
N VAL A 169 17.90 -13.58 13.24
CA VAL A 169 17.50 -14.83 12.61
C VAL A 169 18.59 -15.31 11.66
N ASN A 170 18.97 -16.57 11.76
CA ASN A 170 19.81 -17.24 10.78
C ASN A 170 18.91 -17.69 9.61
N ALA A 171 19.22 -17.21 8.42
CA ALA A 171 18.46 -17.55 7.24
C ALA A 171 19.33 -17.43 6.00
N ASP A 172 19.17 -18.36 5.06
CA ASP A 172 19.80 -18.31 3.75
C ASP A 172 18.88 -17.60 2.74
N VAL A 173 19.47 -16.73 1.93
CA VAL A 173 18.80 -16.17 0.76
C VAL A 173 19.12 -17.04 -0.44
N VAL A 174 18.12 -17.78 -0.92
CA VAL A 174 18.26 -18.69 -2.06
C VAL A 174 17.42 -18.20 -3.24
N GLU A 175 17.86 -18.57 -4.43
CA GLU A 175 17.11 -18.29 -5.65
C GLU A 175 16.47 -19.58 -6.17
N ILE A 176 15.13 -19.55 -6.30
CA ILE A 176 14.35 -20.68 -6.85
C ILE A 176 13.55 -20.15 -8.05
N ASN A 177 13.78 -20.73 -9.23
CA ASN A 177 13.12 -20.33 -10.47
C ASN A 177 13.23 -18.83 -10.80
N GLY A 178 14.41 -18.22 -10.57
CA GLY A 178 14.65 -16.80 -10.82
C GLY A 178 14.02 -15.85 -9.79
N LYS A 179 13.60 -16.38 -8.63
CA LYS A 179 13.02 -15.58 -7.53
C LYS A 179 13.76 -15.86 -6.24
N LYS A 180 14.12 -14.79 -5.54
CA LYS A 180 14.70 -14.91 -4.20
C LYS A 180 13.64 -15.31 -3.18
N THR A 181 14.02 -16.18 -2.29
CA THR A 181 13.24 -16.58 -1.11
C THR A 181 14.18 -16.84 0.05
N ILE A 182 13.60 -17.06 1.23
CA ILE A 182 14.35 -17.27 2.47
C ILE A 182 14.13 -18.70 2.95
N ILE A 183 15.21 -19.34 3.35
CA ILE A 183 15.19 -20.60 4.08
C ILE A 183 15.76 -20.33 5.46
N TYR A 184 14.95 -20.57 6.49
CA TYR A 184 15.41 -20.46 7.88
C TYR A 184 16.25 -21.65 8.25
N GLU A 185 17.36 -21.41 8.96
CA GLU A 185 18.15 -22.46 9.57
C GLU A 185 17.56 -22.79 10.96
N ASP A 186 17.48 -24.06 11.30
CA ASP A 186 17.02 -24.58 12.60
C ASP A 186 18.04 -24.26 13.72
#